data_de8ba09ac0a020304318a6d0636f5860
#
_entry.id   de8ba09ac0a020304318a6d0636f5860
#
_cell.length_a   1.000
_cell.length_b   1.000
_cell.length_c   1.000
_cell.angle_alpha   90.00
_cell.angle_beta   90.00
_cell.angle_gamma   90.00
#
_symmetry.space_group_name_H-M   'P 1'
#
loop_
_entity.id
_entity.type
_entity.pdbx_description
1 polymer ?
#
loop_
_entity_poly.entity_id
_entity_poly.type
_entity_poly.pdbx_seq_one_letter_code
_entity_poly.pdbx_strand_id
1 'polypeptide(L)'
;MRADYKQRITGLTLLVLMTFGIPAIAFANAHPKPRADSLPYLDQSTYIRNMAVRAHLGGDNRRWKMQMMTLGERRFLFQGGKPKGDVIEVTDPLNPVVVNEDAFGGAQIQLAYNEDIGKWILMTGAAPPLISASMEYPHGKYDDPGAYDRVKNHEGLRGVRFFDASDPYNIKPLSEFSTDLGDPARKLQTGGGTHRDYYDGGKYAYLDTAPDDSFTHQESPVRVHSHGVMVVDVSDPTAPKHVSHWWLPGQREDEQKEYEAWREHGDQQSYTGLHGAFYVPHKVENGGKLGVSPWGSFGIFIHDLSDPSTPKLLGRFEGPYKPGGITFHSVDVSRMDRGFVIGAPEALNPDCNEPYHHTYIIDVSDPTNPHEVATLPVPQPPAEAPYDNFCQKRGRFGVHNPPHLKAPGKADPDFTCYTYFNAGLQCYDISDPQMPFISSYFIPPQGGDLEVPKSYTRNTDNVFIEWDRKLIWTATDTGLYLLTTPELGDPILESAPVTEWNLPDLNRVAD
;
A
#
# COMPACT_ATOMS: atom_id res chain seq x y z
N MET A 1 -24.51 -48.49 -63.41
CA MET A 1 -25.17 -47.75 -64.49
C MET A 1 -25.02 -46.28 -64.16
N ARG A 2 -24.08 -45.60 -64.80
CA ARG A 2 -24.24 -44.61 -65.89
C ARG A 2 -25.29 -43.56 -65.45
N ALA A 3 -25.14 -42.22 -65.49
CA ALA A 3 -24.23 -41.40 -66.30
C ALA A 3 -24.27 -39.97 -65.76
N ASP A 4 -23.18 -39.25 -66.07
CA ASP A 4 -22.97 -37.79 -66.17
C ASP A 4 -24.16 -36.92 -66.48
N TYR A 5 -24.14 -35.70 -65.95
CA TYR A 5 -24.27 -34.50 -66.79
C TYR A 5 -23.61 -33.25 -66.13
N LYS A 6 -22.65 -32.68 -66.83
CA LYS A 6 -22.09 -31.34 -66.61
C LYS A 6 -23.03 -30.32 -67.18
N GLN A 7 -23.21 -29.22 -66.47
CA GLN A 7 -23.33 -27.92 -67.16
C GLN A 7 -22.77 -26.79 -66.29
N ARG A 8 -21.95 -25.98 -66.88
CA ARG A 8 -21.33 -24.73 -66.36
C ARG A 8 -22.35 -23.62 -66.40
N ILE A 9 -22.36 -22.78 -65.38
CA ILE A 9 -22.76 -21.36 -65.53
C ILE A 9 -21.73 -20.52 -64.77
N THR A 10 -21.01 -19.73 -65.54
CA THR A 10 -20.13 -18.66 -65.11
C THR A 10 -20.99 -17.48 -64.62
N GLY A 11 -20.85 -17.09 -63.40
CA GLY A 11 -21.38 -15.84 -62.84
C GLY A 11 -20.33 -15.20 -61.95
N LEU A 12 -19.61 -14.25 -62.50
CA LEU A 12 -18.57 -13.47 -61.82
C LEU A 12 -19.27 -12.39 -61.01
N THR A 13 -19.54 -12.63 -59.73
CA THR A 13 -20.01 -11.60 -58.83
C THR A 13 -18.80 -11.02 -58.13
N LEU A 14 -18.41 -9.82 -58.51
CA LEU A 14 -17.32 -9.05 -57.92
C LEU A 14 -17.81 -8.56 -56.54
N LEU A 15 -17.41 -9.27 -55.48
CA LEU A 15 -17.65 -8.82 -54.09
C LEU A 15 -16.57 -7.81 -53.77
N VAL A 16 -16.88 -6.51 -53.85
CA VAL A 16 -16.03 -5.43 -53.33
C VAL A 16 -16.11 -5.48 -51.81
N LEU A 17 -15.17 -6.16 -51.16
CA LEU A 17 -14.89 -6.04 -49.73
C LEU A 17 -14.28 -4.66 -49.49
N MET A 18 -15.14 -3.68 -49.19
CA MET A 18 -14.66 -2.48 -48.53
C MET A 18 -14.21 -2.89 -47.11
N THR A 19 -12.93 -3.17 -46.94
CA THR A 19 -12.26 -3.20 -45.68
C THR A 19 -12.25 -1.74 -45.18
N PHE A 20 -13.21 -1.36 -44.38
CA PHE A 20 -13.02 -0.25 -43.48
C PHE A 20 -11.89 -0.62 -42.51
N GLY A 21 -10.70 -0.20 -42.85
CA GLY A 21 -9.59 -0.16 -41.91
C GLY A 21 -9.99 0.76 -40.81
N ILE A 22 -10.58 0.22 -39.75
CA ILE A 22 -10.55 0.85 -38.44
C ILE A 22 -9.04 0.97 -38.16
N PRO A 23 -8.46 2.19 -38.05
CA PRO A 23 -7.13 2.27 -37.53
C PRO A 23 -7.20 1.57 -36.16
N ALA A 24 -6.52 0.45 -36.02
CA ALA A 24 -6.19 -0.05 -34.70
C ALA A 24 -5.45 1.11 -34.05
N ILE A 25 -6.16 1.87 -33.23
CA ILE A 25 -5.54 2.71 -32.20
C ILE A 25 -4.86 1.65 -31.34
N ALA A 26 -3.62 1.36 -31.71
CA ALA A 26 -2.72 0.72 -30.80
C ALA A 26 -2.67 1.67 -29.62
N PHE A 27 -3.46 1.40 -28.60
CA PHE A 27 -3.13 1.79 -27.25
C PHE A 27 -1.80 1.11 -27.02
N ALA A 28 -0.74 1.80 -27.42
CA ALA A 28 0.58 1.52 -26.92
C ALA A 28 0.46 1.78 -25.41
N ASN A 29 0.02 0.76 -24.68
CA ASN A 29 0.45 0.54 -23.33
C ASN A 29 1.96 0.33 -23.45
N ALA A 30 2.67 1.41 -23.68
CA ALA A 30 4.11 1.41 -23.70
C ALA A 30 4.50 1.15 -22.25
N HIS A 31 4.62 -0.15 -21.92
CA HIS A 31 5.35 -0.52 -20.73
C HIS A 31 6.67 0.25 -20.78
N PRO A 32 7.03 0.97 -19.72
CA PRO A 32 8.32 1.61 -19.67
C PRO A 32 9.36 0.58 -20.09
N LYS A 33 10.19 0.90 -21.06
CA LYS A 33 11.23 -0.03 -21.51
C LYS A 33 12.28 -0.16 -20.42
N PRO A 34 12.81 -1.35 -20.19
CA PRO A 34 13.98 -1.52 -19.35
C PRO A 34 15.06 -0.53 -19.75
N ARG A 35 15.78 -0.05 -18.77
CA ARG A 35 16.83 0.92 -18.99
C ARG A 35 17.96 0.32 -19.83
N ALA A 36 18.25 0.92 -20.97
CA ALA A 36 19.36 0.50 -21.81
C ALA A 36 20.71 0.98 -21.24
N ASP A 37 20.73 2.24 -20.71
CA ASP A 37 21.91 2.87 -20.14
C ASP A 37 21.58 3.48 -18.79
N SER A 38 22.44 3.27 -17.80
CA SER A 38 22.29 3.93 -16.52
C SER A 38 22.70 5.39 -16.59
N LEU A 39 21.90 6.29 -15.99
CA LEU A 39 22.37 7.64 -15.76
C LEU A 39 23.64 7.58 -14.92
N PRO A 40 24.69 8.34 -15.30
CA PRO A 40 25.98 8.31 -14.61
C PRO A 40 25.93 8.96 -13.22
N TYR A 41 24.84 9.66 -12.91
CA TYR A 41 24.64 10.40 -11.67
C TYR A 41 23.18 10.36 -11.26
N LEU A 42 22.91 10.66 -10.00
CA LEU A 42 21.55 10.86 -9.51
C LEU A 42 21.02 12.23 -10.01
N ASP A 43 19.75 12.25 -10.37
CA ASP A 43 19.09 13.50 -10.74
C ASP A 43 18.82 14.34 -9.49
N GLN A 44 19.53 15.47 -9.38
CA GLN A 44 19.40 16.43 -8.27
C GLN A 44 18.37 17.51 -8.55
N SER A 45 17.71 17.47 -9.70
CA SER A 45 16.70 18.44 -10.08
C SER A 45 15.37 18.19 -9.33
N THR A 46 14.64 19.27 -9.12
CA THR A 46 13.27 19.21 -8.60
C THR A 46 12.32 19.62 -9.70
N TYR A 47 11.28 18.81 -9.93
CA TYR A 47 10.26 19.13 -10.93
C TYR A 47 8.91 19.25 -10.23
N ILE A 48 8.18 20.31 -10.56
CA ILE A 48 6.93 20.69 -9.91
C ILE A 48 5.90 21.12 -10.95
N ARG A 49 4.68 20.61 -10.81
CA ARG A 49 3.53 21.05 -11.58
C ARG A 49 2.33 21.27 -10.65
N ASN A 50 1.74 22.46 -10.68
CA ASN A 50 0.57 22.83 -9.87
C ASN A 50 0.76 22.58 -8.36
N MET A 51 1.98 22.68 -7.87
CA MET A 51 2.33 22.54 -6.46
C MET A 51 3.33 23.60 -6.02
N ALA A 52 3.44 23.78 -4.71
CA ALA A 52 4.48 24.61 -4.11
C ALA A 52 5.07 23.93 -2.88
N VAL A 53 6.39 23.90 -2.77
CA VAL A 53 7.10 23.53 -1.55
C VAL A 53 6.97 24.67 -0.54
N ARG A 54 6.48 24.36 0.68
CA ARG A 54 6.31 25.35 1.76
C ARG A 54 7.31 25.18 2.86
N ALA A 55 7.70 23.93 3.17
CA ALA A 55 8.74 23.61 4.13
C ALA A 55 9.47 22.33 3.74
N HIS A 56 10.67 22.16 4.28
CA HIS A 56 11.47 20.95 4.12
C HIS A 56 12.24 20.68 5.40
N LEU A 57 11.98 19.53 6.01
CA LEU A 57 12.77 19.01 7.12
C LEU A 57 13.72 17.95 6.56
N GLY A 58 15.00 18.29 6.42
CA GLY A 58 16.03 17.39 5.95
C GLY A 58 16.28 16.23 6.90
N GLY A 59 17.05 15.25 6.46
CA GLY A 59 17.48 14.09 7.23
C GLY A 59 17.29 12.79 6.46
N ASP A 60 18.25 11.89 6.62
CA ASP A 60 18.21 10.55 6.05
C ASP A 60 17.13 9.72 6.77
N ASN A 61 16.51 8.79 6.05
CA ASN A 61 15.52 7.85 6.58
C ASN A 61 14.12 8.40 6.93
N ARG A 62 13.74 9.61 6.51
CA ARG A 62 12.40 10.15 6.76
C ARG A 62 11.33 9.66 5.77
N ARG A 63 11.44 8.44 5.27
CA ARG A 63 10.61 7.87 4.19
C ARG A 63 9.52 6.88 4.66
N TRP A 64 9.40 6.64 5.96
CA TRP A 64 8.49 5.62 6.46
C TRP A 64 7.07 6.14 6.70
N LYS A 65 6.17 5.25 7.11
CA LYS A 65 4.77 5.56 7.38
C LYS A 65 4.61 6.75 8.31
N MET A 66 3.65 7.61 7.98
CA MET A 66 3.32 8.81 8.75
C MET A 66 1.87 8.74 9.23
N GLN A 67 1.63 9.13 10.48
CA GLN A 67 0.30 9.30 11.05
C GLN A 67 0.27 10.48 12.01
N MET A 68 -0.89 11.09 12.15
CA MET A 68 -1.01 12.31 12.93
C MET A 68 -1.73 12.09 14.25
N MET A 69 -1.24 12.75 15.30
CA MET A 69 -1.86 12.94 16.59
C MET A 69 -2.18 14.42 16.78
N THR A 70 -3.25 14.71 17.49
CA THR A 70 -3.62 16.09 17.85
C THR A 70 -3.84 16.25 19.34
N LEU A 71 -3.40 17.38 19.91
CA LEU A 71 -3.65 17.79 21.28
C LEU A 71 -4.15 19.24 21.27
N GLY A 72 -5.48 19.42 21.26
CA GLY A 72 -6.07 20.72 20.96
C GLY A 72 -5.70 21.19 19.55
N GLU A 73 -5.07 22.35 19.44
CA GLU A 73 -4.59 22.87 18.16
C GLU A 73 -3.21 22.35 17.77
N ARG A 74 -2.51 21.67 18.67
CA ARG A 74 -1.18 21.12 18.38
C ARG A 74 -1.27 19.84 17.58
N ARG A 75 -0.36 19.70 16.60
CA ARG A 75 -0.30 18.57 15.67
C ARG A 75 1.08 17.94 15.69
N PHE A 76 1.09 16.63 15.81
CA PHE A 76 2.30 15.82 15.88
C PHE A 76 2.24 14.74 14.82
N LEU A 77 3.20 14.75 13.90
CA LEU A 77 3.37 13.72 12.89
C LEU A 77 4.30 12.63 13.44
N PHE A 78 3.76 11.46 13.66
CA PHE A 78 4.53 10.26 13.99
C PHE A 78 5.04 9.65 12.70
N GLN A 79 6.33 9.50 12.61
CA GLN A 79 6.98 8.90 11.46
C GLN A 79 7.70 7.63 11.87
N GLY A 80 7.28 6.48 11.31
CA GLY A 80 7.95 5.21 11.51
C GLY A 80 9.40 5.26 11.05
N GLY A 81 10.24 4.37 11.55
CA GLY A 81 11.66 4.35 11.20
C GLY A 81 12.34 3.01 11.47
N LYS A 82 13.53 2.83 10.93
CA LYS A 82 14.40 1.67 11.18
C LYS A 82 15.76 2.16 11.71
N PRO A 83 16.16 1.78 12.92
CA PRO A 83 15.41 0.88 13.84
C PRO A 83 14.28 1.54 14.59
N LYS A 84 14.21 2.88 14.62
CA LYS A 84 13.25 3.63 15.44
C LYS A 84 12.60 4.77 14.66
N GLY A 85 11.44 5.22 15.12
CA GLY A 85 10.67 6.30 14.57
C GLY A 85 10.69 7.56 15.43
N ASP A 86 10.34 8.69 14.81
CA ASP A 86 10.38 10.03 15.38
C ASP A 86 8.98 10.61 15.56
N VAL A 87 8.88 11.60 16.45
CA VAL A 87 7.71 12.49 16.57
C VAL A 87 8.11 13.89 16.14
N ILE A 88 7.39 14.44 15.18
CA ILE A 88 7.63 15.74 14.57
C ILE A 88 6.43 16.65 14.91
N GLU A 89 6.66 17.75 15.60
CA GLU A 89 5.62 18.76 15.78
C GLU A 89 5.47 19.57 14.50
N VAL A 90 4.23 19.65 14.00
CA VAL A 90 3.83 20.33 12.76
C VAL A 90 2.68 21.33 13.01
N THR A 91 2.54 21.78 14.24
CA THR A 91 1.55 22.82 14.64
C THR A 91 1.74 24.07 13.79
N ASP A 92 2.97 24.59 13.72
CA ASP A 92 3.40 25.52 12.68
C ASP A 92 3.94 24.68 11.50
N PRO A 93 3.17 24.54 10.42
CA PRO A 93 3.56 23.65 9.31
C PRO A 93 4.76 24.18 8.52
N LEU A 94 5.06 25.49 8.62
CA LEU A 94 6.21 26.10 7.96
C LEU A 94 7.53 25.83 8.70
N ASN A 95 7.46 25.46 9.98
CA ASN A 95 8.61 25.19 10.83
C ASN A 95 8.47 23.83 11.54
N PRO A 96 8.47 22.71 10.83
CA PRO A 96 8.39 21.38 11.44
C PRO A 96 9.62 21.09 12.31
N VAL A 97 9.42 20.56 13.52
CA VAL A 97 10.49 20.30 14.49
C VAL A 97 10.41 18.87 15.02
N VAL A 98 11.51 18.13 15.00
CA VAL A 98 11.59 16.84 15.70
C VAL A 98 11.58 17.11 17.21
N VAL A 99 10.55 16.62 17.88
CA VAL A 99 10.37 16.87 19.34
C VAL A 99 10.67 15.62 20.16
N ASN A 100 10.68 14.45 19.55
CA ASN A 100 11.07 13.20 20.19
C ASN A 100 11.74 12.32 19.12
N GLU A 101 13.04 12.21 19.22
CA GLU A 101 13.87 11.42 18.31
C GLU A 101 13.99 9.99 18.86
N ASP A 102 14.00 9.00 17.97
CA ASP A 102 14.09 7.58 18.36
C ASP A 102 13.00 7.13 19.37
N ALA A 103 11.81 7.70 19.26
CA ALA A 103 10.77 7.63 20.29
C ALA A 103 10.15 6.23 20.44
N PHE A 104 10.14 5.42 19.37
CA PHE A 104 9.52 4.09 19.35
C PHE A 104 10.16 3.19 18.30
N GLY A 105 10.05 1.86 18.46
CA GLY A 105 10.54 0.89 17.47
C GLY A 105 9.50 0.58 16.40
N GLY A 106 9.94 0.44 15.14
CA GLY A 106 9.10 -0.03 14.04
C GLY A 106 8.90 0.98 12.92
N ALA A 107 8.91 0.47 11.70
CA ALA A 107 8.72 1.26 10.49
C ALA A 107 7.23 1.37 10.09
N GLN A 108 6.45 0.36 10.41
CA GLN A 108 5.01 0.30 10.19
C GLN A 108 4.29 0.68 11.47
N ILE A 109 3.48 1.70 11.41
CA ILE A 109 2.81 2.27 12.58
C ILE A 109 1.31 2.39 12.34
N GLN A 110 0.55 2.25 13.42
CA GLN A 110 -0.86 2.60 13.51
C GLN A 110 -1.05 3.45 14.75
N LEU A 111 -1.52 4.67 14.58
CA LEU A 111 -1.76 5.62 15.65
C LEU A 111 -3.23 6.01 15.65
N ALA A 112 -3.91 5.84 16.76
CA ALA A 112 -5.31 6.22 16.87
C ALA A 112 -5.68 6.65 18.28
N TYR A 113 -6.65 7.54 18.38
CA TYR A 113 -7.28 7.86 19.65
C TYR A 113 -8.30 6.79 19.99
N ASN A 114 -8.14 6.17 21.15
CA ASN A 114 -9.10 5.23 21.71
C ASN A 114 -10.02 6.00 22.67
N GLU A 115 -11.27 6.18 22.25
CA GLU A 115 -12.26 6.97 23.00
C GLU A 115 -12.66 6.31 24.32
N ASP A 116 -12.70 4.96 24.37
CA ASP A 116 -13.13 4.21 25.56
C ASP A 116 -12.18 4.39 26.73
N ILE A 117 -10.90 4.54 26.48
CA ILE A 117 -9.87 4.73 27.52
C ILE A 117 -9.28 6.15 27.55
N GLY A 118 -9.70 7.03 26.62
CA GLY A 118 -9.27 8.43 26.55
C GLY A 118 -7.79 8.61 26.24
N LYS A 119 -7.19 7.74 25.39
CA LYS A 119 -5.75 7.72 25.11
C LYS A 119 -5.42 7.61 23.63
N TRP A 120 -4.32 8.20 23.24
CA TRP A 120 -3.67 7.90 21.98
C TRP A 120 -2.87 6.62 22.11
N ILE A 121 -3.19 5.63 21.28
CA ILE A 121 -2.52 4.33 21.22
C ILE A 121 -1.72 4.25 19.93
N LEU A 122 -0.42 3.96 20.09
CA LEU A 122 0.47 3.63 18.98
C LEU A 122 0.68 2.10 18.95
N MET A 123 0.41 1.49 17.82
CA MET A 123 0.73 0.09 17.54
C MET A 123 1.84 0.02 16.49
N THR A 124 2.85 -0.81 16.72
CA THR A 124 3.95 -1.00 15.76
C THR A 124 4.16 -2.49 15.47
N GLY A 125 4.35 -2.83 14.20
CA GLY A 125 4.62 -4.19 13.77
C GLY A 125 6.03 -4.68 14.16
N ALA A 126 6.15 -5.97 14.44
CA ALA A 126 7.40 -6.65 14.72
C ALA A 126 7.52 -7.96 13.91
N ALA A 127 8.60 -8.08 13.17
CA ALA A 127 8.92 -9.24 12.36
C ALA A 127 10.43 -9.56 12.41
N PRO A 128 10.83 -10.78 12.07
CA PRO A 128 12.24 -11.13 12.00
C PRO A 128 13.02 -10.19 11.06
N PRO A 129 14.22 -9.72 11.44
CA PRO A 129 15.01 -8.77 10.64
C PRO A 129 15.32 -9.22 9.22
N LEU A 130 15.36 -10.52 8.96
CA LEU A 130 15.68 -11.08 7.64
C LEU A 130 14.61 -10.80 6.58
N ILE A 131 13.38 -10.52 6.97
CA ILE A 131 12.34 -10.08 6.05
C ILE A 131 12.73 -8.75 5.41
N SER A 132 13.34 -7.85 6.18
CA SER A 132 13.84 -6.58 5.65
C SER A 132 15.10 -6.75 4.80
N ALA A 133 15.99 -7.70 5.15
CA ALA A 133 17.19 -7.98 4.37
C ALA A 133 16.86 -8.65 3.01
N SER A 134 15.81 -9.47 2.94
CA SER A 134 15.35 -10.07 1.66
C SER A 134 14.81 -9.04 0.69
N MET A 135 14.32 -7.92 1.17
CA MET A 135 13.91 -6.78 0.33
C MET A 135 15.09 -6.01 -0.28
N GLU A 136 16.32 -6.21 0.23
CA GLU A 136 17.52 -5.56 -0.29
C GLU A 136 18.14 -6.28 -1.49
N TYR A 137 17.65 -7.45 -1.85
CA TYR A 137 18.20 -8.24 -2.96
C TYR A 137 17.15 -8.52 -4.02
N PRO A 138 17.19 -7.77 -5.11
CA PRO A 138 16.39 -8.02 -6.28
C PRO A 138 16.87 -9.25 -6.94
N HIS A 139 16.75 -10.24 -7.20
CA HIS A 139 17.25 -11.35 -8.02
C HIS A 139 18.17 -12.36 -7.33
N GLY A 140 17.70 -13.55 -7.19
CA GLY A 140 18.47 -14.78 -7.09
C GLY A 140 18.87 -15.20 -5.68
N LYS A 141 18.40 -14.53 -4.62
CA LYS A 141 18.67 -14.98 -3.24
C LYS A 141 17.45 -15.54 -2.50
N TYR A 142 16.36 -15.72 -3.18
CA TYR A 142 15.29 -16.58 -2.71
C TYR A 142 15.75 -18.04 -2.56
N ASP A 143 16.86 -18.39 -3.21
CA ASP A 143 17.50 -19.69 -3.16
C ASP A 143 18.51 -19.84 -2.03
N ASP A 144 18.56 -18.91 -1.05
CA ASP A 144 19.37 -19.12 0.14
C ASP A 144 18.69 -20.16 1.05
N PRO A 145 19.12 -21.42 1.03
CA PRO A 145 18.46 -22.49 1.78
C PRO A 145 18.51 -22.29 3.30
N GLY A 146 19.39 -21.41 3.77
CA GLY A 146 19.47 -21.04 5.17
C GLY A 146 18.57 -19.86 5.58
N ALA A 147 17.96 -19.15 4.65
CA ALA A 147 17.17 -17.95 4.96
C ALA A 147 15.93 -18.29 5.78
N TYR A 148 15.23 -19.35 5.41
CA TYR A 148 14.05 -19.83 6.15
C TYR A 148 14.40 -20.28 7.57
N ASP A 149 15.49 -21.04 7.73
CA ASP A 149 15.95 -21.47 9.06
C ASP A 149 16.36 -20.27 9.93
N ARG A 150 16.99 -19.25 9.35
CA ARG A 150 17.30 -18.02 10.08
C ARG A 150 16.06 -17.25 10.52
N VAL A 151 15.02 -17.19 9.68
CA VAL A 151 13.73 -16.60 10.05
C VAL A 151 13.07 -17.40 11.17
N LYS A 152 13.03 -18.73 11.04
CA LYS A 152 12.46 -19.61 12.07
C LYS A 152 13.19 -19.52 13.41
N ASN A 153 14.51 -19.42 13.38
CA ASN A 153 15.36 -19.41 14.58
C ASN A 153 15.64 -18.01 15.12
N HIS A 154 15.01 -16.96 14.56
CA HIS A 154 15.19 -15.61 15.06
C HIS A 154 14.50 -15.44 16.41
N GLU A 155 15.28 -15.04 17.41
CA GLU A 155 14.76 -14.64 18.71
C GLU A 155 14.21 -13.21 18.63
N GLY A 156 13.04 -12.97 19.19
CA GLY A 156 12.40 -11.67 19.22
C GLY A 156 10.90 -11.77 18.99
N LEU A 157 10.23 -10.66 19.23
CA LEU A 157 8.78 -10.59 19.07
C LEU A 157 8.39 -10.77 17.60
N ARG A 158 7.37 -11.61 17.39
CA ARG A 158 6.64 -11.78 16.13
C ARG A 158 5.22 -11.35 16.37
N GLY A 159 4.87 -10.14 15.96
CA GLY A 159 3.56 -9.58 16.28
C GLY A 159 3.58 -8.07 16.35
N VAL A 160 3.00 -7.52 17.39
CA VAL A 160 2.87 -6.06 17.54
C VAL A 160 3.22 -5.59 18.95
N ARG A 161 3.64 -4.33 19.04
CA ARG A 161 3.83 -3.60 20.29
C ARG A 161 2.82 -2.50 20.40
N PHE A 162 2.29 -2.32 21.61
CA PHE A 162 1.40 -1.22 21.95
C PHE A 162 2.07 -0.22 22.87
N PHE A 163 1.79 1.07 22.63
CA PHE A 163 2.34 2.17 23.40
C PHE A 163 1.23 3.17 23.74
N ASP A 164 1.29 3.75 24.93
CA ASP A 164 0.58 4.99 25.26
C ASP A 164 1.35 6.17 24.65
N ALA A 165 0.78 6.76 23.62
CA ALA A 165 1.35 7.89 22.90
C ALA A 165 0.69 9.23 23.26
N SER A 166 -0.11 9.26 24.34
CA SER A 166 -0.85 10.47 24.73
C SER A 166 0.07 11.65 25.09
N ASP A 167 1.30 11.36 25.49
CA ASP A 167 2.37 12.37 25.63
C ASP A 167 3.39 12.15 24.46
N PRO A 168 3.38 13.01 23.43
CA PRO A 168 4.28 12.86 22.28
C PRO A 168 5.76 13.01 22.63
N TYR A 169 6.07 13.59 23.78
CA TYR A 169 7.44 13.74 24.27
C TYR A 169 7.93 12.52 25.09
N ASN A 170 7.01 11.62 25.49
CA ASN A 170 7.32 10.50 26.37
C ASN A 170 6.42 9.30 26.08
N ILE A 171 6.66 8.64 24.95
CA ILE A 171 5.95 7.44 24.53
C ILE A 171 6.23 6.29 25.49
N LYS A 172 5.19 5.67 26.04
CA LYS A 172 5.32 4.62 27.06
C LYS A 172 4.90 3.25 26.52
N PRO A 173 5.71 2.21 26.66
CA PRO A 173 5.30 0.86 26.29
C PRO A 173 4.13 0.40 27.18
N LEU A 174 3.14 -0.27 26.59
CA LEU A 174 2.00 -0.88 27.28
C LEU A 174 2.11 -2.40 27.29
N SER A 175 2.24 -3.00 26.12
CA SER A 175 2.28 -4.46 25.97
C SER A 175 2.92 -4.88 24.67
N GLU A 176 3.22 -6.18 24.60
CA GLU A 176 3.55 -6.90 23.37
C GLU A 176 2.50 -8.00 23.15
N PHE A 177 2.12 -8.23 21.90
CA PHE A 177 1.26 -9.33 21.50
C PHE A 177 1.97 -10.16 20.44
N SER A 178 2.16 -11.47 20.74
CA SER A 178 2.68 -12.41 19.77
C SER A 178 1.58 -12.94 18.87
N THR A 179 1.79 -12.87 17.55
CA THR A 179 0.92 -13.52 16.57
C THR A 179 1.24 -15.00 16.37
N ASP A 180 2.28 -15.50 17.03
CA ASP A 180 2.66 -16.90 16.99
C ASP A 180 1.67 -17.75 17.84
N LEU A 181 0.85 -18.52 17.16
CA LEU A 181 -0.13 -19.45 17.76
C LEU A 181 0.34 -20.91 17.70
N GLY A 182 1.61 -21.13 17.31
CA GLY A 182 2.19 -22.47 17.20
C GLY A 182 2.23 -23.22 18.53
N ASP A 183 2.74 -24.45 18.49
CA ASP A 183 2.81 -25.35 19.65
C ASP A 183 3.55 -24.66 20.83
N PRO A 184 2.86 -24.40 21.96
CA PRO A 184 3.48 -23.76 23.12
C PRO A 184 4.57 -24.63 23.77
N ALA A 185 4.69 -25.90 23.42
CA ALA A 185 5.82 -26.74 23.83
C ALA A 185 7.10 -26.47 23.03
N ARG A 186 7.03 -25.81 21.89
CA ARG A 186 8.19 -25.37 21.12
C ARG A 186 8.84 -24.16 21.82
N LYS A 187 10.15 -24.22 21.96
CA LYS A 187 10.92 -23.09 22.52
C LYS A 187 11.08 -21.92 21.57
N LEU A 188 10.87 -22.17 20.28
CA LEU A 188 11.03 -21.18 19.21
C LEU A 188 9.68 -20.83 18.63
N GLN A 189 9.47 -19.56 18.39
CA GLN A 189 8.33 -19.08 17.65
C GLN A 189 8.45 -19.48 16.19
N THR A 190 7.36 -19.91 15.57
CA THR A 190 7.34 -20.39 14.18
C THR A 190 6.51 -19.51 13.25
N GLY A 191 5.74 -18.58 13.80
CA GLY A 191 4.98 -17.62 13.05
C GLY A 191 5.83 -16.58 12.32
N GLY A 192 5.23 -15.81 11.43
CA GLY A 192 5.90 -14.85 10.55
C GLY A 192 6.15 -13.48 11.15
N GLY A 193 5.47 -13.13 12.25
CA GLY A 193 5.36 -11.74 12.70
C GLY A 193 4.39 -10.96 11.83
N THR A 194 4.45 -9.63 11.85
CA THR A 194 3.54 -8.77 11.09
C THR A 194 4.27 -7.78 10.21
N HIS A 195 3.56 -7.24 9.19
CA HIS A 195 4.12 -6.24 8.29
C HIS A 195 3.25 -4.99 8.10
N ARG A 196 1.98 -5.15 7.76
CA ARG A 196 1.06 -4.05 7.43
C ARG A 196 -0.25 -4.18 8.22
N ASP A 197 -0.19 -3.79 9.46
CA ASP A 197 -1.32 -3.93 10.38
C ASP A 197 -2.30 -2.75 10.28
N TYR A 198 -3.50 -2.92 10.80
CA TYR A 198 -4.50 -1.87 10.93
C TYR A 198 -5.08 -1.82 12.35
N TYR A 199 -5.19 -0.61 12.87
CA TYR A 199 -5.86 -0.29 14.13
C TYR A 199 -6.43 1.12 14.05
N ASP A 200 -7.70 1.29 14.34
CA ASP A 200 -8.42 2.56 14.21
C ASP A 200 -8.75 3.23 15.54
N GLY A 201 -8.26 2.66 16.64
CA GLY A 201 -8.57 3.12 17.99
C GLY A 201 -9.81 2.47 18.60
N GLY A 202 -10.43 1.52 17.89
CA GLY A 202 -11.57 0.75 18.35
C GLY A 202 -11.18 -0.49 19.14
N LYS A 203 -12.15 -1.43 19.21
CA LYS A 203 -12.00 -2.67 19.94
C LYS A 203 -11.03 -3.66 19.29
N TYR A 204 -10.86 -3.62 17.98
CA TYR A 204 -10.12 -4.63 17.25
C TYR A 204 -8.92 -4.07 16.50
N ALA A 205 -7.83 -4.86 16.46
CA ALA A 205 -6.73 -4.71 15.52
C ALA A 205 -6.74 -5.87 14.52
N TYR A 206 -6.29 -5.58 13.29
CA TYR A 206 -6.25 -6.52 12.16
C TYR A 206 -4.80 -6.63 11.70
N LEU A 207 -4.21 -7.80 11.89
CA LEU A 207 -2.78 -8.03 11.71
C LEU A 207 -2.55 -8.96 10.52
N ASP A 208 -1.64 -8.59 9.63
CA ASP A 208 -1.21 -9.49 8.56
C ASP A 208 -0.17 -10.47 9.08
N THR A 209 -0.48 -11.76 9.12
CA THR A 209 0.42 -12.73 9.76
C THR A 209 0.21 -14.16 9.30
N ALA A 210 1.29 -14.96 9.41
CA ALA A 210 1.24 -16.41 9.51
C ALA A 210 1.44 -16.80 10.97
N PRO A 211 0.45 -17.44 11.63
CA PRO A 211 0.54 -17.75 13.07
C PRO A 211 1.47 -18.91 13.42
N ASP A 212 1.86 -19.72 12.45
CA ASP A 212 2.76 -20.85 12.64
C ASP A 212 3.45 -21.26 11.32
N ASP A 213 4.30 -22.29 11.36
CA ASP A 213 5.06 -22.79 10.22
C ASP A 213 4.33 -23.76 9.27
N SER A 214 3.03 -23.98 9.48
CA SER A 214 2.20 -24.73 8.52
C SER A 214 1.83 -23.89 7.28
N PHE A 215 2.02 -22.57 7.33
CA PHE A 215 1.77 -21.66 6.22
C PHE A 215 3.02 -21.61 5.31
N THR A 216 3.12 -22.56 4.40
CA THR A 216 4.32 -22.78 3.56
C THR A 216 4.12 -22.49 2.10
N HIS A 217 2.88 -22.48 1.60
CA HIS A 217 2.58 -22.26 0.19
C HIS A 217 2.68 -20.78 -0.17
N GLN A 218 3.90 -20.35 -0.40
CA GLN A 218 4.25 -19.01 -0.85
C GLN A 218 5.54 -19.06 -1.67
N GLU A 219 5.78 -18.05 -2.45
CA GLU A 219 6.93 -18.01 -3.34
C GLU A 219 8.26 -17.77 -2.65
N SER A 220 8.23 -17.12 -1.50
CA SER A 220 9.44 -16.78 -0.78
C SER A 220 9.36 -17.27 0.66
N PRO A 221 10.26 -18.17 1.05
CA PRO A 221 10.31 -18.68 2.41
C PRO A 221 10.63 -17.61 3.47
N VAL A 222 11.01 -16.41 3.04
CA VAL A 222 11.30 -15.27 3.93
C VAL A 222 10.15 -14.28 4.07
N ARG A 223 9.02 -14.50 3.37
CA ARG A 223 7.83 -13.64 3.38
C ARG A 223 6.63 -14.28 4.07
N VAL A 224 6.88 -14.94 5.18
CA VAL A 224 5.88 -15.70 5.92
C VAL A 224 4.83 -14.86 6.66
N HIS A 225 5.00 -13.53 6.71
CA HIS A 225 4.08 -12.63 7.41
C HIS A 225 2.78 -12.32 6.65
N SER A 226 2.70 -12.64 5.36
CA SER A 226 1.56 -12.25 4.51
C SER A 226 0.49 -13.32 4.35
N HIS A 227 0.34 -14.23 5.32
CA HIS A 227 -0.55 -15.39 5.21
C HIS A 227 -1.89 -15.24 5.94
N GLY A 228 -2.55 -14.16 5.74
CA GLY A 228 -3.87 -14.00 6.31
C GLY A 228 -4.01 -12.78 7.20
N VAL A 229 -5.18 -12.66 7.79
CA VAL A 229 -5.51 -11.60 8.74
C VAL A 229 -5.90 -12.20 10.08
N MET A 230 -5.18 -11.80 11.12
CA MET A 230 -5.51 -12.12 12.49
C MET A 230 -6.30 -10.98 13.12
N VAL A 231 -7.44 -11.27 13.71
CA VAL A 231 -8.24 -10.33 14.48
C VAL A 231 -7.84 -10.44 15.94
N VAL A 232 -7.53 -9.31 16.56
CA VAL A 232 -7.08 -9.20 17.95
C VAL A 232 -7.99 -8.23 18.69
N ASP A 233 -8.55 -8.65 19.83
CA ASP A 233 -9.28 -7.78 20.75
C ASP A 233 -8.26 -6.94 21.54
N VAL A 234 -8.32 -5.64 21.35
CA VAL A 234 -7.48 -4.62 21.99
C VAL A 234 -8.31 -3.64 22.82
N SER A 235 -9.48 -4.06 23.30
CA SER A 235 -10.30 -3.28 24.24
C SER A 235 -9.48 -2.86 25.47
N ASP A 236 -8.56 -3.72 25.89
CA ASP A 236 -7.50 -3.41 26.83
C ASP A 236 -6.14 -3.55 26.10
N PRO A 237 -5.53 -2.47 25.63
CA PRO A 237 -4.25 -2.52 24.94
C PRO A 237 -3.08 -2.96 25.82
N THR A 238 -3.28 -3.13 27.13
CA THR A 238 -2.29 -3.73 28.03
C THR A 238 -2.37 -5.26 28.07
N ALA A 239 -3.47 -5.85 27.57
CA ALA A 239 -3.73 -7.28 27.58
C ALA A 239 -4.49 -7.74 26.30
N PRO A 240 -3.91 -7.53 25.09
CA PRO A 240 -4.55 -7.89 23.84
C PRO A 240 -4.79 -9.40 23.74
N LYS A 241 -5.87 -9.81 23.03
CA LYS A 241 -6.30 -11.21 22.94
C LYS A 241 -6.59 -11.60 21.51
N HIS A 242 -6.13 -12.78 21.10
CA HIS A 242 -6.52 -13.40 19.84
C HIS A 242 -8.04 -13.65 19.79
N VAL A 243 -8.64 -13.30 18.65
CA VAL A 243 -10.06 -13.53 18.35
C VAL A 243 -10.21 -14.58 17.25
N SER A 244 -9.62 -14.35 16.10
CA SER A 244 -9.69 -15.24 14.95
C SER A 244 -8.51 -15.04 14.01
N HIS A 245 -8.33 -15.98 13.09
CA HIS A 245 -7.41 -15.86 11.99
C HIS A 245 -8.08 -16.38 10.72
N TRP A 246 -8.17 -15.54 9.70
CA TRP A 246 -8.67 -15.89 8.38
C TRP A 246 -7.53 -15.91 7.37
N TRP A 247 -7.49 -16.91 6.50
CA TRP A 247 -6.51 -17.00 5.39
C TRP A 247 -7.18 -17.50 4.13
N LEU A 248 -6.56 -17.27 3.00
CA LEU A 248 -7.01 -17.81 1.73
C LEU A 248 -6.67 -19.31 1.67
N PRO A 249 -7.66 -20.18 1.44
CA PRO A 249 -7.42 -21.62 1.29
C PRO A 249 -6.33 -21.89 0.24
N GLY A 250 -5.37 -22.74 0.57
CA GLY A 250 -4.18 -23.03 -0.24
C GLY A 250 -2.88 -22.45 0.33
N GLN A 251 -2.95 -21.60 1.38
CA GLN A 251 -1.76 -21.05 2.02
C GLN A 251 -1.07 -22.02 2.98
N ARG A 252 -1.76 -23.05 3.44
CA ARG A 252 -1.24 -24.06 4.36
C ARG A 252 -0.72 -25.29 3.63
N GLU A 253 0.22 -25.99 4.25
CA GLU A 253 0.85 -27.20 3.70
C GLU A 253 -0.15 -28.36 3.49
N ASP A 254 -1.22 -28.41 4.27
CA ASP A 254 -2.29 -29.43 4.17
C ASP A 254 -3.38 -29.05 3.14
N GLU A 255 -3.30 -27.89 2.50
CA GLU A 255 -4.23 -27.37 1.49
C GLU A 255 -3.65 -27.45 0.05
N GLN A 256 -2.94 -28.55 -0.25
CA GLN A 256 -2.23 -28.73 -1.52
C GLN A 256 -3.14 -28.63 -2.75
N LYS A 257 -4.38 -29.11 -2.66
CA LYS A 257 -5.34 -29.08 -3.76
C LYS A 257 -5.74 -27.66 -4.14
N GLU A 258 -6.01 -26.82 -3.14
CA GLU A 258 -6.34 -25.41 -3.30
C GLU A 258 -5.14 -24.63 -3.84
N TYR A 259 -3.95 -24.94 -3.36
CA TYR A 259 -2.71 -24.36 -3.86
C TYR A 259 -2.45 -24.72 -5.35
N GLU A 260 -2.69 -25.98 -5.76
CA GLU A 260 -2.56 -26.39 -7.16
C GLU A 260 -3.58 -25.67 -8.07
N ALA A 261 -4.80 -25.42 -7.58
CA ALA A 261 -5.79 -24.64 -8.30
C ALA A 261 -5.33 -23.20 -8.58
N TRP A 262 -4.61 -22.54 -7.66
CA TRP A 262 -4.02 -21.23 -7.95
C TRP A 262 -3.01 -21.30 -9.10
N ARG A 263 -2.21 -22.37 -9.15
CA ARG A 263 -1.19 -22.56 -10.19
C ARG A 263 -1.79 -22.76 -11.56
N GLU A 264 -2.94 -23.38 -11.67
CA GLU A 264 -3.66 -23.56 -12.93
C GLU A 264 -4.16 -22.24 -13.51
N HIS A 265 -4.49 -21.28 -12.68
CA HIS A 265 -4.90 -19.94 -13.08
C HIS A 265 -3.73 -19.00 -13.43
N GLY A 266 -2.49 -19.46 -13.36
CA GLY A 266 -1.31 -18.64 -13.64
C GLY A 266 -0.86 -17.74 -12.49
N ASP A 267 -1.47 -17.86 -11.32
CA ASP A 267 -1.22 -17.05 -10.11
C ASP A 267 0.14 -17.37 -9.44
N GLN A 268 1.07 -17.85 -10.22
CA GLN A 268 2.22 -18.60 -9.73
C GLN A 268 3.35 -17.76 -9.17
N GLN A 269 3.37 -16.43 -9.30
CA GLN A 269 4.70 -15.84 -9.24
C GLN A 269 4.82 -14.45 -8.62
N SER A 270 3.87 -13.99 -7.92
CA SER A 270 4.07 -12.80 -7.10
C SER A 270 3.35 -12.98 -5.80
N TYR A 271 3.42 -12.11 -4.94
CA TYR A 271 2.87 -12.12 -3.62
C TYR A 271 1.50 -12.81 -3.51
N THR A 272 1.41 -13.90 -2.77
CA THR A 272 0.20 -14.73 -2.61
C THR A 272 -0.49 -14.51 -1.27
N GLY A 273 -0.52 -13.29 -0.75
CA GLY A 273 -1.12 -13.02 0.53
C GLY A 273 -1.41 -11.56 0.79
N LEU A 274 -1.95 -11.28 1.95
CA LEU A 274 -2.19 -9.93 2.43
C LEU A 274 -0.87 -9.17 2.55
N HIS A 275 -0.76 -8.00 1.90
CA HIS A 275 0.45 -7.20 2.00
C HIS A 275 0.20 -5.76 2.48
N GLY A 276 -0.90 -5.16 2.10
CA GLY A 276 -1.35 -3.88 2.65
C GLY A 276 -2.21 -4.07 3.89
N ALA A 277 -2.55 -2.99 4.57
CA ALA A 277 -3.41 -3.04 5.72
C ALA A 277 -4.81 -3.60 5.37
N PHE A 278 -5.36 -4.38 6.28
CA PHE A 278 -6.74 -4.84 6.23
C PHE A 278 -7.61 -3.71 6.81
N TYR A 279 -8.06 -2.81 5.96
CA TYR A 279 -8.84 -1.66 6.39
C TYR A 279 -10.25 -2.05 6.80
N VAL A 280 -10.64 -1.60 8.00
CA VAL A 280 -12.02 -1.64 8.50
C VAL A 280 -12.42 -0.20 8.76
N PRO A 281 -12.89 0.52 7.73
CA PRO A 281 -13.05 1.97 7.78
C PRO A 281 -14.09 2.43 8.80
N HIS A 282 -15.08 1.58 9.09
CA HIS A 282 -16.05 1.84 10.16
C HIS A 282 -15.92 0.78 11.26
N LYS A 283 -15.74 1.23 12.51
CA LYS A 283 -15.52 0.33 13.65
C LYS A 283 -16.64 -0.70 13.79
N VAL A 284 -16.28 -1.97 13.92
CA VAL A 284 -17.26 -3.08 14.03
C VAL A 284 -18.16 -2.92 15.24
N GLU A 285 -17.62 -2.48 16.38
CA GLU A 285 -18.39 -2.21 17.58
C GLU A 285 -19.42 -1.08 17.42
N ASN A 286 -19.26 -0.22 16.42
CA ASN A 286 -20.19 0.85 16.06
C ASN A 286 -21.07 0.47 14.84
N GLY A 287 -21.12 -0.81 14.48
CA GLY A 287 -21.97 -1.33 13.41
C GLY A 287 -21.28 -1.48 12.05
N GLY A 288 -19.97 -1.27 11.95
CA GLY A 288 -19.20 -1.57 10.75
C GLY A 288 -19.22 -3.05 10.43
N LYS A 289 -19.27 -3.39 9.12
CA LYS A 289 -19.42 -4.78 8.67
C LYS A 289 -18.36 -5.19 7.65
N LEU A 290 -17.67 -4.24 7.05
CA LEU A 290 -16.81 -4.52 5.90
C LEU A 290 -15.33 -4.32 6.25
N GLY A 291 -14.50 -5.27 5.78
CA GLY A 291 -13.06 -5.14 5.71
C GLY A 291 -12.60 -5.19 4.26
N VAL A 292 -11.67 -4.33 3.88
CA VAL A 292 -11.12 -4.26 2.51
C VAL A 292 -9.61 -4.34 2.55
N SER A 293 -9.02 -5.21 1.73
CA SER A 293 -7.60 -5.50 1.82
C SER A 293 -6.98 -5.91 0.49
N PRO A 294 -5.70 -5.55 0.24
CA PRO A 294 -4.96 -5.96 -0.94
C PRO A 294 -4.24 -7.29 -0.69
N TRP A 295 -4.47 -8.26 -1.57
CA TRP A 295 -3.96 -9.64 -1.48
C TRP A 295 -2.98 -9.99 -2.61
N GLY A 296 -2.03 -9.11 -2.87
CA GLY A 296 -0.98 -9.35 -3.85
C GLY A 296 -1.52 -9.69 -5.23
N SER A 297 -1.18 -10.86 -5.74
CA SER A 297 -1.65 -11.33 -7.05
C SER A 297 -3.13 -11.71 -7.09
N PHE A 298 -3.74 -11.96 -5.93
CA PHE A 298 -5.13 -12.39 -5.84
C PHE A 298 -6.14 -11.25 -5.92
N GLY A 299 -5.70 -10.01 -5.78
CA GLY A 299 -6.60 -8.87 -5.98
C GLY A 299 -6.91 -8.07 -4.73
N ILE A 300 -8.00 -7.34 -4.78
CA ILE A 300 -8.60 -6.62 -3.64
C ILE A 300 -9.74 -7.47 -3.10
N PHE A 301 -9.67 -7.81 -1.81
CA PHE A 301 -10.66 -8.63 -1.13
C PHE A 301 -11.58 -7.78 -0.26
N ILE A 302 -12.86 -8.15 -0.24
CA ILE A 302 -13.89 -7.53 0.60
C ILE A 302 -14.45 -8.62 1.53
N HIS A 303 -14.38 -8.39 2.83
CA HIS A 303 -14.82 -9.32 3.86
C HIS A 303 -16.01 -8.79 4.64
N ASP A 304 -16.92 -9.70 5.00
CA ASP A 304 -17.92 -9.48 6.04
C ASP A 304 -17.28 -9.70 7.42
N LEU A 305 -17.34 -8.68 8.26
CA LEU A 305 -16.88 -8.66 9.64
C LEU A 305 -18.03 -8.47 10.63
N SER A 306 -19.26 -8.76 10.24
CA SER A 306 -20.43 -8.69 11.14
C SER A 306 -20.21 -9.54 12.40
N ASP A 307 -19.41 -10.60 12.27
CA ASP A 307 -18.84 -11.38 13.37
C ASP A 307 -17.31 -11.47 13.20
N PRO A 308 -16.53 -10.65 13.93
CA PRO A 308 -15.06 -10.67 13.85
C PRO A 308 -14.42 -12.02 14.24
N SER A 309 -15.16 -12.91 14.91
CA SER A 309 -14.66 -14.26 15.23
C SER A 309 -14.71 -15.20 14.02
N THR A 310 -15.48 -14.84 12.98
CA THR A 310 -15.67 -15.65 11.77
C THR A 310 -15.71 -14.77 10.51
N PRO A 311 -14.62 -14.06 10.15
CA PRO A 311 -14.57 -13.24 8.95
C PRO A 311 -14.90 -14.07 7.70
N LYS A 312 -15.64 -13.48 6.75
CA LYS A 312 -16.06 -14.17 5.52
C LYS A 312 -15.70 -13.35 4.30
N LEU A 313 -15.08 -13.97 3.32
CA LEU A 313 -14.87 -13.35 2.01
C LEU A 313 -16.23 -13.18 1.31
N LEU A 314 -16.58 -11.94 0.95
CA LEU A 314 -17.79 -11.60 0.17
C LEU A 314 -17.50 -11.60 -1.32
N GLY A 315 -16.44 -10.92 -1.71
CA GLY A 315 -16.04 -10.78 -3.10
C GLY A 315 -14.60 -10.34 -3.24
N ARG A 316 -14.09 -10.45 -4.46
CA ARG A 316 -12.74 -9.99 -4.79
C ARG A 316 -12.70 -9.38 -6.19
N PHE A 317 -11.92 -8.34 -6.35
CA PHE A 317 -11.51 -7.83 -7.66
C PHE A 317 -10.20 -8.48 -8.06
N GLU A 318 -10.20 -9.18 -9.19
CA GLU A 318 -9.00 -9.77 -9.79
C GLU A 318 -8.48 -8.85 -10.90
N GLY A 319 -7.26 -8.38 -10.76
CA GLY A 319 -6.58 -7.67 -11.84
C GLY A 319 -5.90 -8.65 -12.82
N PRO A 320 -5.45 -8.17 -13.99
CA PRO A 320 -4.68 -9.00 -14.89
C PRO A 320 -3.36 -9.42 -14.24
N TYR A 321 -3.09 -10.72 -14.26
CA TYR A 321 -1.83 -11.25 -13.76
C TYR A 321 -0.62 -10.69 -14.52
N LYS A 322 0.41 -10.30 -13.77
CA LYS A 322 1.71 -9.89 -14.30
C LYS A 322 2.81 -10.41 -13.39
N PRO A 323 3.90 -10.97 -13.93
CA PRO A 323 5.02 -11.47 -13.12
C PRO A 323 5.79 -10.28 -12.48
N GLY A 324 6.38 -10.52 -11.32
CA GLY A 324 7.15 -9.53 -10.57
C GLY A 324 6.27 -8.48 -9.87
N GLY A 325 6.86 -7.67 -9.01
CA GLY A 325 6.14 -6.68 -8.23
C GLY A 325 5.09 -7.25 -7.28
N ILE A 326 4.28 -6.38 -6.74
CA ILE A 326 3.07 -6.74 -5.98
C ILE A 326 1.90 -6.09 -6.68
N THR A 327 1.02 -6.89 -7.30
CA THR A 327 -0.08 -6.38 -8.13
C THR A 327 -1.06 -5.54 -7.32
N PHE A 328 -1.39 -5.98 -6.09
CA PHE A 328 -2.19 -5.20 -5.14
C PHE A 328 -1.46 -5.14 -3.80
N HIS A 329 -0.73 -4.04 -3.62
CA HIS A 329 0.05 -3.74 -2.43
C HIS A 329 -0.73 -2.95 -1.40
N SER A 330 -1.55 -2.02 -1.87
CA SER A 330 -2.33 -1.12 -1.02
C SER A 330 -3.70 -0.82 -1.62
N VAL A 331 -4.62 -0.39 -0.78
CA VAL A 331 -5.95 0.06 -1.20
C VAL A 331 -6.30 1.36 -0.49
N ASP A 332 -6.80 2.34 -1.24
CA ASP A 332 -7.40 3.55 -0.70
C ASP A 332 -8.91 3.35 -0.62
N VAL A 333 -9.44 3.32 0.59
CA VAL A 333 -10.87 3.12 0.88
C VAL A 333 -11.59 4.44 1.20
N SER A 334 -10.93 5.59 1.06
CA SER A 334 -11.47 6.90 1.42
C SER A 334 -12.69 7.34 0.60
N ARG A 335 -13.00 6.63 -0.49
CA ARG A 335 -14.14 6.92 -1.39
C ARG A 335 -15.18 5.82 -1.41
N MET A 336 -15.18 4.92 -0.44
CA MET A 336 -16.20 3.86 -0.38
C MET A 336 -17.62 4.41 -0.23
N ASP A 337 -17.80 5.58 0.37
CA ASP A 337 -19.09 6.28 0.41
C ASP A 337 -19.60 6.73 -0.98
N ARG A 338 -18.73 6.76 -1.99
CA ARG A 338 -19.05 6.98 -3.41
C ARG A 338 -19.14 5.68 -4.20
N GLY A 339 -19.03 4.53 -3.56
CA GLY A 339 -19.11 3.20 -4.17
C GLY A 339 -17.81 2.72 -4.82
N PHE A 340 -16.64 3.33 -4.59
CA PHE A 340 -15.38 2.82 -5.15
C PHE A 340 -14.18 2.89 -4.20
N VAL A 341 -13.22 2.02 -4.48
CA VAL A 341 -11.89 2.02 -3.86
C VAL A 341 -10.81 2.11 -4.94
N ILE A 342 -9.57 2.43 -4.55
CA ILE A 342 -8.46 2.48 -5.49
C ILE A 342 -7.38 1.49 -5.04
N GLY A 343 -7.22 0.42 -5.80
CA GLY A 343 -6.22 -0.62 -5.57
C GLY A 343 -4.90 -0.28 -6.27
N ALA A 344 -3.80 -0.28 -5.52
CA ALA A 344 -2.49 0.15 -6.00
C ALA A 344 -1.41 -0.93 -5.85
N PRO A 345 -0.51 -1.06 -6.82
CA PRO A 345 0.60 -2.00 -6.81
C PRO A 345 1.82 -1.50 -6.02
N GLU A 346 2.87 -2.34 -5.94
CA GLU A 346 4.23 -1.92 -5.62
C GLU A 346 5.21 -2.49 -6.64
N ALA A 347 6.01 -1.63 -7.26
CA ALA A 347 7.17 -2.04 -8.02
C ALA A 347 8.28 -2.51 -7.07
N LEU A 348 8.80 -3.73 -7.25
CA LEU A 348 9.87 -4.29 -6.42
C LEU A 348 11.24 -4.21 -7.09
N ASN A 349 11.27 -4.36 -8.42
CA ASN A 349 12.51 -4.38 -9.17
C ASN A 349 12.90 -2.99 -9.66
N PRO A 350 14.17 -2.59 -9.50
CA PRO A 350 14.65 -1.31 -10.00
C PRO A 350 14.73 -1.32 -11.52
N ASP A 351 14.85 -0.11 -12.09
CA ASP A 351 15.17 0.11 -13.50
C ASP A 351 14.17 -0.56 -14.47
N CYS A 352 12.89 -0.67 -14.06
CA CYS A 352 11.81 -1.32 -14.81
C CYS A 352 12.11 -2.78 -15.23
N ASN A 353 12.82 -3.51 -14.38
CA ASN A 353 13.10 -4.94 -14.64
C ASN A 353 11.92 -5.86 -14.29
N GLU A 354 10.71 -5.31 -14.30
CA GLU A 354 9.44 -6.01 -14.18
C GLU A 354 8.37 -5.30 -14.99
N PRO A 355 7.27 -5.98 -15.38
CA PRO A 355 6.13 -5.33 -16.01
C PRO A 355 5.53 -4.24 -15.14
N TYR A 356 5.08 -3.14 -15.75
CA TYR A 356 4.37 -2.10 -15.03
C TYR A 356 2.99 -2.60 -14.57
N HIS A 357 2.70 -2.45 -13.28
CA HIS A 357 1.40 -2.74 -12.69
C HIS A 357 0.58 -1.45 -12.58
N HIS A 358 -0.68 -1.51 -13.03
CA HIS A 358 -1.59 -0.37 -12.99
C HIS A 358 -2.25 -0.20 -11.62
N THR A 359 -2.65 1.02 -11.33
CA THR A 359 -3.53 1.36 -10.20
C THR A 359 -4.97 1.39 -10.71
N TYR A 360 -5.87 0.68 -10.04
CA TYR A 360 -7.23 0.46 -10.48
C TYR A 360 -8.24 1.23 -9.63
N ILE A 361 -9.16 1.96 -10.27
CA ILE A 361 -10.39 2.41 -9.65
C ILE A 361 -11.39 1.27 -9.77
N ILE A 362 -11.92 0.81 -8.65
CA ILE A 362 -12.72 -0.41 -8.54
C ILE A 362 -14.07 -0.03 -7.93
N ASP A 363 -15.16 -0.29 -8.64
CA ASP A 363 -16.51 -0.19 -8.10
C ASP A 363 -16.74 -1.30 -7.07
N VAL A 364 -17.18 -0.92 -5.89
CA VAL A 364 -17.49 -1.81 -4.76
C VAL A 364 -18.91 -1.57 -4.22
N SER A 365 -19.77 -0.92 -5.00
CA SER A 365 -21.17 -0.68 -4.63
C SER A 365 -21.91 -1.98 -4.37
N ASP A 366 -21.55 -3.06 -5.08
CA ASP A 366 -21.87 -4.44 -4.72
C ASP A 366 -20.59 -5.13 -4.19
N PRO A 367 -20.44 -5.31 -2.89
CA PRO A 367 -19.25 -5.92 -2.30
C PRO A 367 -19.04 -7.39 -2.70
N THR A 368 -20.05 -8.04 -3.29
CA THR A 368 -19.96 -9.42 -3.79
C THR A 368 -19.49 -9.50 -5.24
N ASN A 369 -19.48 -8.37 -5.97
CA ASN A 369 -19.12 -8.30 -7.37
C ASN A 369 -18.29 -7.05 -7.71
N PRO A 370 -17.16 -6.81 -7.05
CA PRO A 370 -16.31 -5.65 -7.36
C PRO A 370 -15.76 -5.74 -8.79
N HIS A 371 -15.68 -4.60 -9.50
CA HIS A 371 -15.22 -4.56 -10.89
C HIS A 371 -14.47 -3.27 -11.24
N GLU A 372 -13.65 -3.33 -12.29
CA GLU A 372 -12.88 -2.20 -12.77
C GLU A 372 -13.76 -1.09 -13.34
N VAL A 373 -13.49 0.14 -12.92
CA VAL A 373 -14.04 1.37 -13.53
C VAL A 373 -13.04 1.96 -14.52
N ALA A 374 -11.79 2.14 -14.08
CA ALA A 374 -10.69 2.70 -14.86
C ALA A 374 -9.34 2.40 -14.21
N THR A 375 -8.26 2.77 -14.91
CA THR A 375 -6.91 2.82 -14.33
C THR A 375 -6.41 4.26 -14.22
N LEU A 376 -5.63 4.55 -13.18
CA LEU A 376 -4.94 5.83 -13.10
C LEU A 376 -3.87 5.95 -14.20
N PRO A 377 -3.72 7.13 -14.83
CA PRO A 377 -2.70 7.37 -15.85
C PRO A 377 -1.28 7.16 -15.33
N VAL A 378 -0.43 6.58 -16.18
CA VAL A 378 0.99 6.39 -15.88
C VAL A 378 1.73 7.72 -16.00
N PRO A 379 2.51 8.14 -14.98
CA PRO A 379 3.29 9.37 -15.04
C PRO A 379 4.29 9.39 -16.21
N GLN A 380 4.41 10.57 -16.82
CA GLN A 380 5.41 10.84 -17.84
C GLN A 380 6.44 11.83 -17.29
N PRO A 381 7.72 11.74 -17.69
CA PRO A 381 8.72 12.72 -17.31
C PRO A 381 8.32 14.14 -17.70
N PRO A 382 8.71 15.15 -16.90
CA PRO A 382 8.65 16.55 -17.33
C PRO A 382 9.44 16.77 -18.61
N ALA A 383 9.00 17.71 -19.46
CA ALA A 383 9.66 17.98 -20.74
C ALA A 383 11.11 18.45 -20.60
N GLU A 384 11.45 19.09 -19.47
CA GLU A 384 12.77 19.55 -19.12
C GLU A 384 13.68 18.49 -18.49
N ALA A 385 13.14 17.29 -18.20
CA ALA A 385 13.92 16.22 -17.60
C ALA A 385 14.94 15.64 -18.60
N PRO A 386 16.13 15.24 -18.15
CA PRO A 386 17.18 14.68 -19.00
C PRO A 386 16.94 13.20 -19.39
N TYR A 387 15.71 12.73 -19.29
CA TYR A 387 15.32 11.34 -19.59
C TYR A 387 13.93 11.30 -20.26
N ASP A 388 13.75 10.36 -21.19
CA ASP A 388 12.51 10.20 -21.96
C ASP A 388 11.43 9.37 -21.22
N ASN A 389 11.85 8.61 -20.20
CA ASN A 389 10.96 7.82 -19.34
C ASN A 389 11.63 7.56 -17.99
N PHE A 390 10.85 7.24 -16.96
CA PHE A 390 11.35 7.03 -15.60
C PHE A 390 12.21 5.77 -15.44
N CYS A 391 12.20 4.84 -16.39
CA CYS A 391 13.10 3.69 -16.39
C CYS A 391 14.56 4.06 -16.68
N GLN A 392 14.80 5.26 -17.24
CA GLN A 392 16.14 5.81 -17.43
C GLN A 392 16.72 6.43 -16.17
N LYS A 393 15.91 6.67 -15.13
CA LYS A 393 16.40 7.01 -13.78
C LYS A 393 16.78 5.72 -13.05
N ARG A 394 17.67 5.83 -12.08
CA ARG A 394 17.95 4.72 -11.17
C ARG A 394 16.81 4.51 -10.19
N GLY A 395 16.59 3.25 -9.77
CA GLY A 395 15.65 2.89 -8.74
C GLY A 395 14.32 2.38 -9.29
N ARG A 396 13.34 2.30 -8.42
CA ARG A 396 12.01 1.76 -8.74
C ARG A 396 11.16 2.81 -9.45
N PHE A 397 10.33 2.35 -10.37
CA PHE A 397 9.25 3.12 -10.98
C PHE A 397 7.94 2.38 -10.89
N GLY A 398 6.97 2.97 -10.24
CA GLY A 398 5.63 2.45 -10.01
C GLY A 398 5.00 3.07 -8.77
N VAL A 399 3.72 2.81 -8.58
CA VAL A 399 2.99 3.26 -7.39
C VAL A 399 3.49 2.53 -6.14
N HIS A 400 3.38 3.19 -4.98
CA HIS A 400 3.63 2.56 -3.70
C HIS A 400 2.50 2.83 -2.70
N ASN A 401 2.37 4.04 -2.18
CA ASN A 401 1.42 4.33 -1.11
C ASN A 401 0.42 5.43 -1.46
N PRO A 402 -0.87 5.23 -1.13
CA PRO A 402 -1.88 6.29 -1.05
C PRO A 402 -1.71 7.13 0.22
N PRO A 403 -2.46 8.24 0.36
CA PRO A 403 -2.62 8.95 1.61
C PRO A 403 -3.19 8.03 2.70
N HIS A 404 -2.83 8.32 3.95
CA HIS A 404 -3.36 7.56 5.06
C HIS A 404 -4.85 7.85 5.26
N LEU A 405 -5.64 6.79 5.52
CA LEU A 405 -7.09 6.90 5.74
C LEU A 405 -7.44 7.84 6.88
N LYS A 406 -6.81 7.66 8.04
CA LYS A 406 -7.06 8.49 9.23
C LYS A 406 -6.25 9.78 9.15
N ALA A 407 -6.88 10.86 8.78
CA ALA A 407 -6.29 12.18 8.65
C ALA A 407 -7.27 13.26 9.11
N PRO A 408 -6.79 14.42 9.57
CA PRO A 408 -7.64 15.55 9.89
C PRO A 408 -8.42 16.06 8.68
N GLY A 409 -9.72 16.35 8.87
CA GLY A 409 -10.65 16.78 7.83
C GLY A 409 -11.21 15.64 7.00
N LYS A 410 -12.23 15.93 6.21
CA LYS A 410 -12.82 14.97 5.27
C LYS A 410 -11.98 14.92 3.99
N ALA A 411 -11.68 13.72 3.51
CA ALA A 411 -10.98 13.55 2.23
C ALA A 411 -11.74 14.22 1.09
N ASP A 412 -11.01 14.92 0.24
CA ASP A 412 -11.59 15.46 -0.99
C ASP A 412 -12.05 14.30 -1.88
N PRO A 413 -13.32 14.27 -2.29
CA PRO A 413 -13.84 13.15 -3.07
C PRO A 413 -13.22 13.07 -4.47
N ASP A 414 -12.76 14.18 -5.01
CA ASP A 414 -12.35 14.33 -6.39
C ASP A 414 -10.82 14.39 -6.57
N PHE A 415 -10.05 14.31 -5.47
CA PHE A 415 -8.60 14.45 -5.50
C PHE A 415 -7.92 13.36 -4.67
N THR A 416 -6.85 12.76 -5.21
CA THR A 416 -5.97 11.83 -4.48
C THR A 416 -4.53 11.94 -4.95
N CYS A 417 -3.58 11.45 -4.12
CA CYS A 417 -2.17 11.42 -4.46
C CYS A 417 -1.58 10.02 -4.22
N TYR A 418 -0.57 9.67 -5.00
CA TYR A 418 0.20 8.44 -4.83
C TYR A 418 1.69 8.71 -4.94
N THR A 419 2.46 8.02 -4.12
CA THR A 419 3.92 8.03 -4.27
C THR A 419 4.33 7.06 -5.37
N TYR A 420 5.32 7.46 -6.17
CA TYR A 420 5.82 6.74 -7.34
C TYR A 420 7.34 6.55 -7.31
N PHE A 421 7.91 6.34 -6.15
CA PHE A 421 9.37 6.19 -5.99
C PHE A 421 10.15 7.26 -6.76
N ASN A 422 10.85 6.89 -7.84
CA ASN A 422 11.67 7.83 -8.63
C ASN A 422 10.87 8.84 -9.47
N ALA A 423 9.57 8.64 -9.65
CA ALA A 423 8.67 9.62 -10.26
C ALA A 423 8.00 10.56 -9.23
N GLY A 424 8.40 10.48 -7.96
CA GLY A 424 7.96 11.41 -6.92
C GLY A 424 6.53 11.20 -6.45
N LEU A 425 5.87 12.27 -6.06
CA LEU A 425 4.45 12.33 -5.71
C LEU A 425 3.65 12.72 -6.95
N GLN A 426 2.62 11.92 -7.28
CA GLN A 426 1.70 12.18 -8.38
C GLN A 426 0.30 12.33 -7.82
N CYS A 427 -0.39 13.41 -8.17
CA CYS A 427 -1.75 13.65 -7.73
C CYS A 427 -2.71 13.67 -8.90
N TYR A 428 -3.92 13.23 -8.65
CA TYR A 428 -4.92 12.92 -9.67
C TYR A 428 -6.22 13.63 -9.36
N ASP A 429 -6.81 14.22 -10.40
CA ASP A 429 -8.23 14.53 -10.44
C ASP A 429 -8.98 13.24 -10.78
N ILE A 430 -9.92 12.87 -9.93
CA ILE A 430 -10.80 11.71 -10.03
C ILE A 430 -12.28 12.10 -9.93
N SER A 431 -12.60 13.36 -10.26
CA SER A 431 -13.98 13.88 -10.29
C SER A 431 -14.86 13.07 -11.24
N ASP A 432 -14.29 12.67 -12.39
CA ASP A 432 -14.84 11.62 -13.23
C ASP A 432 -13.97 10.35 -13.05
N PRO A 433 -14.43 9.35 -12.27
CA PRO A 433 -13.65 8.15 -12.02
C PRO A 433 -13.40 7.30 -13.28
N GLN A 434 -14.11 7.54 -14.38
CA GLN A 434 -13.88 6.87 -15.68
C GLN A 434 -12.78 7.55 -16.49
N MET A 435 -12.46 8.82 -16.20
CA MET A 435 -11.51 9.63 -16.95
C MET A 435 -10.51 10.37 -16.02
N PRO A 436 -9.84 9.67 -15.11
CA PRO A 436 -8.88 10.29 -14.20
C PRO A 436 -7.68 10.88 -14.96
N PHE A 437 -7.11 11.97 -14.45
CA PHE A 437 -5.90 12.56 -15.04
C PHE A 437 -4.92 13.06 -13.97
N ILE A 438 -3.62 13.15 -14.31
CA ILE A 438 -2.61 13.72 -13.43
C ILE A 438 -2.76 15.23 -13.44
N SER A 439 -3.17 15.79 -12.32
CA SER A 439 -3.44 17.20 -12.14
C SER A 439 -2.22 17.96 -11.62
N SER A 440 -1.46 17.34 -10.73
CA SER A 440 -0.28 17.93 -10.11
C SER A 440 0.78 16.90 -9.77
N TYR A 441 2.05 17.33 -9.64
CA TYR A 441 3.13 16.47 -9.20
C TYR A 441 4.27 17.24 -8.52
N PHE A 442 5.02 16.51 -7.67
CA PHE A 442 6.29 16.91 -7.09
C PHE A 442 7.29 15.77 -7.23
N ILE A 443 8.37 15.99 -7.96
CA ILE A 443 9.46 15.03 -8.12
C ILE A 443 10.68 15.63 -7.42
N PRO A 444 11.05 15.12 -6.22
CA PRO A 444 12.17 15.64 -5.45
C PRO A 444 13.51 15.26 -6.06
N PRO A 445 14.61 15.89 -5.62
CA PRO A 445 15.96 15.43 -5.92
C PRO A 445 16.13 13.99 -5.43
N GLN A 446 16.89 13.18 -6.16
CA GLN A 446 17.23 11.85 -5.69
C GLN A 446 18.31 11.95 -4.60
N GLY A 447 18.04 11.30 -3.46
CA GLY A 447 19.02 11.07 -2.40
C GLY A 447 19.83 9.81 -2.62
N GLY A 448 20.90 9.64 -1.83
CA GLY A 448 21.69 8.43 -1.77
C GLY A 448 23.10 8.57 -2.31
N ASP A 449 23.90 7.52 -2.12
CA ASP A 449 25.29 7.43 -2.56
C ASP A 449 25.36 6.90 -4.00
N LEU A 450 26.07 7.61 -4.86
CA LEU A 450 26.26 7.26 -6.27
C LEU A 450 27.03 5.95 -6.47
N GLU A 451 27.93 5.60 -5.53
CA GLU A 451 28.84 4.45 -5.65
C GLU A 451 28.17 3.13 -5.30
N VAL A 452 27.07 3.17 -4.55
CA VAL A 452 26.36 1.96 -4.21
C VAL A 452 25.30 1.71 -5.28
N PRO A 453 25.36 0.59 -6.03
CA PRO A 453 24.27 0.17 -6.89
C PRO A 453 23.12 -0.29 -5.98
N LYS A 454 22.59 0.64 -5.20
CA LYS A 454 21.41 0.39 -4.40
C LYS A 454 20.24 0.38 -5.35
N SER A 455 19.84 -0.82 -5.68
CA SER A 455 18.59 -1.21 -6.27
C SER A 455 17.35 -0.57 -5.63
N TYR A 456 17.50 0.32 -4.66
CA TYR A 456 16.44 0.83 -3.81
C TYR A 456 16.55 2.33 -3.49
N THR A 457 16.84 3.16 -4.47
CA THR A 457 16.48 4.57 -4.28
C THR A 457 14.95 4.65 -4.23
N ARG A 458 14.39 4.60 -3.03
CA ARG A 458 12.98 4.81 -2.74
C ARG A 458 12.72 6.31 -2.66
N ASN A 459 12.94 7.00 -3.73
CA ASN A 459 12.98 8.45 -3.74
C ASN A 459 11.79 9.09 -3.01
N THR A 460 10.55 8.65 -3.31
CA THR A 460 9.34 9.12 -2.64
C THR A 460 8.53 7.90 -2.20
N ASP A 461 8.32 7.76 -0.90
CA ASP A 461 7.80 6.52 -0.32
C ASP A 461 6.41 6.66 0.32
N ASN A 462 6.16 7.75 1.05
CA ASN A 462 4.89 7.95 1.73
C ASN A 462 4.33 9.36 1.54
N VAL A 463 3.01 9.46 1.64
CA VAL A 463 2.24 10.69 1.60
C VAL A 463 1.22 10.70 2.73
N PHE A 464 1.01 11.87 3.31
CA PHE A 464 -0.01 12.14 4.30
C PHE A 464 -0.68 13.47 3.97
N ILE A 465 -2.01 13.52 3.91
CA ILE A 465 -2.76 14.74 3.59
C ILE A 465 -3.57 15.18 4.81
N GLU A 466 -3.35 16.41 5.24
CA GLU A 466 -4.23 17.09 6.18
C GLU A 466 -5.34 17.77 5.36
N TRP A 467 -6.48 17.15 5.30
CA TRP A 467 -7.59 17.62 4.47
C TRP A 467 -8.17 18.94 4.97
N ASP A 468 -8.21 19.13 6.29
CA ASP A 468 -8.73 20.35 6.93
C ASP A 468 -7.84 21.57 6.67
N ARG A 469 -6.50 21.40 6.71
CA ARG A 469 -5.54 22.48 6.41
C ARG A 469 -5.09 22.51 4.94
N LYS A 470 -5.50 21.51 4.12
CA LYS A 470 -5.13 21.40 2.70
C LYS A 470 -3.62 21.33 2.49
N LEU A 471 -2.98 20.53 3.33
CA LEU A 471 -1.54 20.35 3.36
C LEU A 471 -1.16 18.93 2.99
N ILE A 472 -0.10 18.80 2.19
CA ILE A 472 0.40 17.50 1.74
C ILE A 472 1.82 17.31 2.29
N TRP A 473 2.00 16.34 3.15
CA TRP A 473 3.30 15.90 3.63
C TRP A 473 3.77 14.71 2.80
N THR A 474 4.98 14.78 2.25
CA THR A 474 5.57 13.66 1.53
C THR A 474 6.95 13.31 2.06
N ALA A 475 7.14 12.02 2.33
CA ALA A 475 8.38 11.46 2.86
C ALA A 475 9.25 10.94 1.71
N THR A 476 10.50 11.42 1.67
CA THR A 476 11.45 11.14 0.59
C THR A 476 12.83 10.73 1.13
N ASP A 477 13.72 10.29 0.26
CA ASP A 477 15.11 10.00 0.62
C ASP A 477 15.89 11.24 1.10
N THR A 478 15.43 12.46 0.74
CA THR A 478 16.07 13.72 1.12
C THR A 478 15.37 14.43 2.28
N GLY A 479 14.33 13.84 2.84
CA GLY A 479 13.62 14.37 3.99
C GLY A 479 12.11 14.43 3.82
N LEU A 480 11.47 15.16 4.71
CA LEU A 480 10.03 15.41 4.75
C LEU A 480 9.73 16.78 4.13
N TYR A 481 8.88 16.79 3.11
CA TYR A 481 8.43 18.01 2.44
C TYR A 481 6.99 18.33 2.80
N LEU A 482 6.72 19.62 3.00
CA LEU A 482 5.38 20.19 3.02
C LEU A 482 5.06 20.78 1.66
N LEU A 483 3.99 20.35 1.06
CA LEU A 483 3.50 20.80 -0.24
C LEU A 483 2.09 21.38 -0.12
N THR A 484 1.75 22.28 -1.03
CA THR A 484 0.39 22.79 -1.25
C THR A 484 0.06 22.74 -2.73
N THR A 485 -1.22 22.59 -3.07
CA THR A 485 -1.73 22.65 -4.43
C THR A 485 -3.01 23.49 -4.48
N PRO A 486 -3.22 24.30 -5.54
CA PRO A 486 -4.45 25.06 -5.69
C PRO A 486 -5.69 24.16 -5.84
N GLU A 487 -5.52 22.89 -6.20
CA GLU A 487 -6.63 21.93 -6.36
C GLU A 487 -7.33 21.62 -5.04
N LEU A 488 -6.62 21.64 -3.92
CA LEU A 488 -7.21 21.54 -2.59
C LEU A 488 -7.79 22.89 -2.09
N GLY A 489 -7.50 24.01 -2.79
CA GLY A 489 -7.90 25.37 -2.42
C GLY A 489 -6.88 26.04 -1.51
N ASP A 490 -7.28 27.11 -0.80
CA ASP A 490 -6.38 27.92 0.03
C ASP A 490 -5.88 27.15 1.25
N PRO A 491 -4.57 26.99 1.44
CA PRO A 491 -4.01 26.24 2.56
C PRO A 491 -4.04 27.05 3.86
N ILE A 492 -4.26 26.37 4.99
CA ILE A 492 -4.11 26.95 6.33
C ILE A 492 -2.69 26.65 6.81
N LEU A 493 -1.83 27.70 6.82
CA LEU A 493 -0.42 27.62 7.19
C LEU A 493 -0.15 28.04 8.64
N GLU A 494 -1.14 27.97 9.49
CA GLU A 494 -1.07 28.29 10.92
C GLU A 494 -1.74 27.19 11.76
N SER A 495 -1.67 27.28 13.09
CA SER A 495 -2.37 26.35 13.95
C SER A 495 -3.88 26.45 13.75
N ALA A 496 -4.54 25.30 13.72
CA ALA A 496 -5.97 25.21 13.59
C ALA A 496 -6.49 23.96 14.34
N PRO A 497 -7.62 24.06 15.04
CA PRO A 497 -8.22 22.90 15.70
C PRO A 497 -8.72 21.89 14.67
N VAL A 498 -8.60 20.60 14.97
CA VAL A 498 -9.21 19.55 14.17
C VAL A 498 -10.63 19.36 14.64
N THR A 499 -11.58 19.59 13.75
CA THR A 499 -13.02 19.49 14.01
C THR A 499 -13.64 18.20 13.47
N GLU A 500 -12.94 17.54 12.55
CA GLU A 500 -13.40 16.34 11.85
C GLU A 500 -12.21 15.46 11.46
N TRP A 501 -12.40 14.15 11.43
CA TRP A 501 -11.43 13.18 10.90
C TRP A 501 -12.00 12.46 9.69
N ASN A 502 -11.14 12.14 8.74
CA ASN A 502 -11.53 11.34 7.59
C ASN A 502 -11.80 9.89 8.03
N LEU A 503 -13.06 9.55 8.13
CA LEU A 503 -13.55 8.19 8.39
C LEU A 503 -14.74 7.96 7.46
N PRO A 504 -14.55 7.30 6.32
CA PRO A 504 -15.65 7.05 5.39
C PRO A 504 -16.74 6.20 6.04
N ASP A 505 -17.99 6.55 5.81
CA ASP A 505 -19.14 5.80 6.29
C ASP A 505 -19.46 4.68 5.31
N LEU A 506 -18.97 3.48 5.61
CA LEU A 506 -19.14 2.30 4.77
C LEU A 506 -20.52 1.64 4.88
N ASN A 507 -21.33 1.99 5.85
CA ASN A 507 -22.65 1.40 5.98
C ASN A 507 -23.60 1.83 4.83
N ARG A 508 -23.24 2.87 4.07
CA ARG A 508 -24.02 3.33 2.91
C ARG A 508 -23.87 2.44 1.66
N VAL A 509 -22.84 1.60 1.60
CA VAL A 509 -22.63 0.68 0.47
C VAL A 509 -23.40 -0.63 0.63
N ALA A 510 -23.96 -0.89 1.81
CA ALA A 510 -24.61 -2.14 2.16
C ALA A 510 -26.15 -2.06 2.23
N ASP A 511 -26.75 -0.89 1.98
CA ASP A 511 -28.19 -0.68 1.82
C ASP A 511 -28.57 -0.66 0.33
#